data_2d4771b14a76dbc17ca55277a217afeb
#
_entry.id   2d4771b14a76dbc17ca55277a217afeb
#
_cell.length_a   1.000
_cell.length_b   1.000
_cell.length_c   1.000
_cell.angle_alpha   90.00
_cell.angle_beta   90.00
_cell.angle_gamma   90.00
#
_symmetry.space_group_name_H-M   'P 1'
#
loop_
_entity.id
_entity.type
_entity.pdbx_description
1 polymer ?
#
loop_
_entity_poly.entity_id
_entity_poly.type
_entity_poly.pdbx_seq_one_letter_code
_entity_poly.pdbx_strand_id
1 'polypeptide(L)'
;LTLGIWGGVTMYKNRQATELIIQARNEERQKAEAESQTAAEEEIGIAPGQKEELTADPRDLNLVPILAQDQLTYKGKNYRRNQYVKAILCMGVDRSDTMTETKELGLAGQSDGIFLIAQDTARHTLKILMIPRDTMTEIPITNKERTLHDTKITQLTMAYAYGDGREGSCENMVESVQKLLCGFTIDQYMAVDTTVVAQLNDAVGGVTVTIPTDGMEKKDPAFVKGNQVTLHGKQAEAFVRYRDTDYHFTALYRMDQQQEYITQYFQAVKAASKTDSQIVVHLFDMIQDYMVTDMTKDQYVKIAMDGMEAGSLTSEDFYTVPGVEEITEKYDVYRADRQAAIQIILDLFYRETE
;
A
#
# COMPACT_ATOMS: atom_id res chain seq x y z
N LEU A 1 -19.89 -22.42 -34.04
CA LEU A 1 -18.44 -22.67 -34.17
C LEU A 1 -17.65 -21.40 -34.49
N THR A 2 -18.20 -20.44 -35.25
CA THR A 2 -17.50 -19.20 -35.68
C THR A 2 -17.34 -18.16 -34.55
N LEU A 3 -18.28 -18.07 -33.63
CA LEU A 3 -18.22 -17.15 -32.48
C LEU A 3 -17.17 -17.56 -31.43
N GLY A 4 -16.97 -18.87 -31.22
CA GLY A 4 -15.96 -19.37 -30.26
C GLY A 4 -14.52 -19.17 -30.76
N ILE A 5 -14.30 -19.26 -32.07
CA ILE A 5 -12.96 -19.03 -32.66
C ILE A 5 -12.60 -17.53 -32.60
N TRP A 6 -13.56 -16.65 -32.80
CA TRP A 6 -13.36 -15.21 -32.78
C TRP A 6 -13.05 -14.71 -31.35
N GLY A 7 -13.74 -15.22 -30.33
CA GLY A 7 -13.46 -14.95 -28.92
C GLY A 7 -12.07 -15.43 -28.51
N GLY A 8 -11.66 -16.63 -28.92
CA GLY A 8 -10.33 -17.18 -28.64
C GLY A 8 -9.20 -16.39 -29.30
N VAL A 9 -9.38 -15.93 -30.53
CA VAL A 9 -8.38 -15.11 -31.25
C VAL A 9 -8.26 -13.72 -30.62
N THR A 10 -9.35 -13.12 -30.15
CA THR A 10 -9.33 -11.82 -29.47
C THR A 10 -8.66 -11.93 -28.09
N MET A 11 -8.96 -12.97 -27.32
CA MET A 11 -8.27 -13.27 -26.06
C MET A 11 -6.76 -13.49 -26.25
N TYR A 12 -6.39 -14.26 -27.27
CA TYR A 12 -4.98 -14.50 -27.58
C TYR A 12 -4.23 -13.22 -27.99
N LYS A 13 -4.84 -12.36 -28.79
CA LYS A 13 -4.26 -11.07 -29.18
C LYS A 13 -4.15 -10.10 -28.00
N ASN A 14 -5.15 -10.05 -27.11
CA ASN A 14 -5.09 -9.23 -25.89
C ASN A 14 -4.01 -9.74 -24.94
N ARG A 15 -3.86 -11.06 -24.81
CA ARG A 15 -2.78 -11.67 -24.03
C ARG A 15 -1.39 -11.30 -24.54
N GLN A 16 -1.17 -11.40 -25.86
CA GLN A 16 0.09 -10.96 -26.48
C GLN A 16 0.35 -9.46 -26.30
N ALA A 17 -0.69 -8.63 -26.43
CA ALA A 17 -0.55 -7.19 -26.21
C ALA A 17 -0.18 -6.87 -24.75
N THR A 18 -0.76 -7.56 -23.79
CA THR A 18 -0.43 -7.41 -22.36
C THR A 18 1.00 -7.86 -22.07
N GLU A 19 1.42 -9.01 -22.61
CA GLU A 19 2.80 -9.51 -22.50
C GLU A 19 3.82 -8.52 -23.12
N LEU A 20 3.50 -7.93 -24.26
CA LEU A 20 4.35 -6.90 -24.90
C LEU A 20 4.45 -5.61 -24.08
N ILE A 21 3.34 -5.17 -23.47
CA ILE A 21 3.35 -3.99 -22.59
C ILE A 21 4.19 -4.26 -21.34
N ILE A 22 4.07 -5.45 -20.76
CA ILE A 22 4.88 -5.87 -19.60
C ILE A 22 6.36 -5.94 -20.00
N GLN A 23 6.70 -6.51 -21.15
CA GLN A 23 8.07 -6.55 -21.64
C GLN A 23 8.64 -5.14 -21.90
N ALA A 24 7.91 -4.28 -22.61
CA ALA A 24 8.34 -2.92 -22.87
C ALA A 24 8.57 -2.12 -21.57
N ARG A 25 7.68 -2.28 -20.60
CA ARG A 25 7.82 -1.63 -19.28
C ARG A 25 9.00 -2.16 -18.48
N ASN A 26 9.28 -3.46 -18.55
CA ASN A 26 10.44 -4.07 -17.92
C ASN A 26 11.75 -3.63 -18.61
N GLU A 27 11.76 -3.49 -19.94
CA GLU A 27 12.93 -2.99 -20.69
C GLU A 27 13.21 -1.50 -20.38
N GLU A 28 12.17 -0.66 -20.33
CA GLU A 28 12.30 0.76 -19.92
C GLU A 28 12.83 0.89 -18.51
N ARG A 29 12.35 0.03 -17.60
CA ARG A 29 12.75 0.00 -16.21
C ARG A 29 14.20 -0.48 -16.04
N GLN A 30 14.60 -1.56 -16.71
CA GLN A 30 15.98 -2.04 -16.71
C GLN A 30 16.93 -0.97 -17.27
N LYS A 31 16.49 -0.22 -18.27
CA LYS A 31 17.28 0.90 -18.82
C LYS A 31 17.42 2.04 -17.83
N ALA A 32 16.34 2.43 -17.14
CA ALA A 32 16.36 3.46 -16.11
C ALA A 32 17.21 3.05 -14.89
N GLU A 33 17.18 1.76 -14.51
CA GLU A 33 18.01 1.20 -13.45
C GLU A 33 19.48 1.17 -13.83
N ALA A 34 19.81 0.81 -15.08
CA ALA A 34 21.19 0.82 -15.59
C ALA A 34 21.75 2.26 -15.63
N GLU A 35 20.93 3.24 -16.06
CA GLU A 35 21.30 4.65 -16.06
C GLU A 35 21.49 5.20 -14.63
N SER A 36 20.65 4.78 -13.68
CA SER A 36 20.75 5.15 -12.26
C SER A 36 21.96 4.51 -11.57
N GLN A 37 22.28 3.25 -11.91
CA GLN A 37 23.48 2.57 -11.40
C GLN A 37 24.75 3.21 -11.93
N THR A 38 24.80 3.56 -13.21
CA THR A 38 25.95 4.23 -13.81
C THR A 38 26.23 5.60 -13.17
N ALA A 39 25.15 6.35 -12.89
CA ALA A 39 25.26 7.64 -12.20
C ALA A 39 25.73 7.49 -10.74
N ALA A 40 25.29 6.43 -10.05
CA ALA A 40 25.71 6.14 -8.67
C ALA A 40 27.17 5.66 -8.59
N GLU A 41 27.64 4.90 -9.59
CA GLU A 41 29.01 4.43 -9.69
C GLU A 41 30.01 5.58 -9.99
N GLU A 42 29.61 6.56 -10.81
CA GLU A 42 30.41 7.78 -11.06
C GLU A 42 30.59 8.64 -9.81
N GLU A 43 29.56 8.70 -8.95
CA GLU A 43 29.57 9.50 -7.71
C GLU A 43 30.41 8.88 -6.58
N ILE A 44 30.64 7.56 -6.61
CA ILE A 44 31.37 6.78 -5.58
C ILE A 44 32.83 6.48 -5.99
N GLY A 45 33.23 6.74 -7.23
CA GLY A 45 34.60 6.54 -7.71
C GLY A 45 35.03 5.06 -7.80
N ILE A 46 34.13 4.13 -8.02
CA ILE A 46 34.40 2.71 -8.20
C ILE A 46 34.67 2.41 -9.68
N ALA A 47 35.82 1.80 -9.97
CA ALA A 47 36.22 1.48 -11.34
C ALA A 47 35.28 0.46 -12.00
N PRO A 48 34.91 0.63 -13.28
CA PRO A 48 34.02 -0.29 -13.99
C PRO A 48 34.70 -1.65 -14.19
N GLY A 49 34.14 -2.69 -13.58
CA GLY A 49 34.59 -4.05 -13.82
C GLY A 49 34.35 -5.09 -12.72
N GLN A 50 33.85 -4.72 -11.56
CA GLN A 50 33.43 -5.72 -10.56
C GLN A 50 31.90 -5.77 -10.53
N LYS A 51 31.34 -6.68 -11.34
CA LYS A 51 30.00 -7.20 -11.12
C LYS A 51 30.05 -8.07 -9.87
N GLU A 52 29.85 -7.52 -8.70
CA GLU A 52 29.27 -8.30 -7.62
C GLU A 52 27.81 -8.57 -8.03
N GLU A 53 27.50 -9.84 -8.24
CA GLU A 53 26.12 -10.30 -8.26
C GLU A 53 25.45 -9.76 -6.99
N LEU A 54 24.55 -8.80 -7.13
CA LEU A 54 23.66 -8.37 -6.07
C LEU A 54 22.68 -9.51 -5.75
N THR A 55 23.19 -10.60 -5.21
CA THR A 55 22.47 -11.42 -4.25
C THR A 55 22.48 -10.64 -2.94
N ALA A 56 21.88 -9.46 -2.94
CA ALA A 56 21.66 -8.74 -1.70
C ALA A 56 20.70 -9.58 -0.87
N ASP A 57 21.25 -10.43 -0.03
CA ASP A 57 20.55 -11.01 1.11
C ASP A 57 19.89 -9.81 1.82
N PRO A 58 18.55 -9.81 2.02
CA PRO A 58 17.88 -8.76 2.76
C PRO A 58 18.51 -8.45 4.12
N ARG A 59 19.38 -9.33 4.63
CA ARG A 59 20.23 -9.13 5.82
C ARG A 59 21.38 -8.14 5.63
N ASP A 60 21.86 -7.91 4.40
CA ASP A 60 22.91 -6.95 4.09
C ASP A 60 22.41 -5.49 4.03
N LEU A 61 21.11 -5.31 4.18
CA LEU A 61 20.49 -4.00 4.30
C LEU A 61 20.65 -3.42 5.71
N ASN A 62 21.86 -3.40 6.24
CA ASN A 62 22.27 -2.58 7.39
C ASN A 62 22.23 -1.08 7.01
N LEU A 63 21.15 -0.66 6.39
CA LEU A 63 20.90 0.77 6.26
C LEU A 63 20.68 1.30 7.67
N VAL A 64 21.61 2.15 8.09
CA VAL A 64 21.45 2.93 9.31
C VAL A 64 20.03 3.50 9.32
N PRO A 65 19.28 3.43 10.43
CA PRO A 65 17.91 3.96 10.50
C PRO A 65 17.92 5.50 10.50
N ILE A 66 18.34 6.06 9.36
CA ILE A 66 18.57 7.49 9.18
C ILE A 66 17.31 8.31 9.43
N LEU A 67 16.13 7.75 9.11
CA LEU A 67 14.84 8.41 9.29
C LEU A 67 14.25 8.23 10.69
N ALA A 68 14.94 7.57 11.61
CA ALA A 68 14.55 7.52 13.03
C ALA A 68 14.77 8.85 13.75
N GLN A 69 15.46 9.80 13.13
CA GLN A 69 15.82 11.09 13.73
C GLN A 69 14.90 12.21 13.23
N ASP A 70 14.51 13.10 14.16
CA ASP A 70 13.74 14.30 13.81
C ASP A 70 14.53 15.29 12.96
N GLN A 71 15.86 15.28 13.09
CA GLN A 71 16.78 16.10 12.32
C GLN A 71 17.88 15.21 11.73
N LEU A 72 18.13 15.36 10.45
CA LEU A 72 19.14 14.57 9.75
C LEU A 72 19.76 15.36 8.60
N THR A 73 20.92 14.91 8.15
CA THR A 73 21.53 15.39 6.89
C THR A 73 21.50 14.25 5.89
N TYR A 74 20.97 14.53 4.70
CA TYR A 74 20.91 13.55 3.60
C TYR A 74 21.35 14.25 2.29
N LYS A 75 22.30 13.67 1.56
CA LYS A 75 22.85 14.21 0.31
C LYS A 75 23.26 15.71 0.44
N GLY A 76 23.89 16.06 1.56
CA GLY A 76 24.37 17.43 1.81
C GLY A 76 23.31 18.47 2.18
N LYS A 77 22.07 18.06 2.35
CA LYS A 77 20.95 18.92 2.78
C LYS A 77 20.49 18.52 4.18
N ASN A 78 20.08 19.53 4.95
CA ASN A 78 19.55 19.32 6.30
C ASN A 78 18.02 19.19 6.25
N TYR A 79 17.48 18.25 6.99
CA TYR A 79 16.05 17.99 7.06
C TYR A 79 15.59 17.95 8.51
N ARG A 80 14.35 18.40 8.74
CA ARG A 80 13.67 18.30 10.02
C ARG A 80 12.28 17.71 9.82
N ARG A 81 11.90 16.76 10.68
CA ARG A 81 10.54 16.21 10.73
C ARG A 81 9.51 17.35 10.78
N ASN A 82 8.53 17.32 9.88
CA ASN A 82 7.45 18.30 9.88
C ASN A 82 6.37 17.86 10.89
N GLN A 83 6.28 18.54 12.04
CA GLN A 83 5.35 18.21 13.11
C GLN A 83 3.88 18.38 12.75
N TYR A 84 3.59 19.10 11.67
CA TYR A 84 2.23 19.28 11.15
C TYR A 84 1.78 18.12 10.24
N VAL A 85 2.71 17.26 9.82
CA VAL A 85 2.40 16.10 8.98
C VAL A 85 2.32 14.85 9.85
N LYS A 86 1.13 14.27 9.90
CA LYS A 86 0.87 12.99 10.57
C LYS A 86 1.15 11.83 9.63
N ALA A 87 1.81 10.80 10.17
CA ALA A 87 2.07 9.54 9.47
C ALA A 87 1.14 8.45 10.02
N ILE A 88 0.17 8.03 9.23
CA ILE A 88 -0.85 7.05 9.66
C ILE A 88 -0.74 5.82 8.77
N LEU A 89 -0.36 4.68 9.35
CA LEU A 89 -0.31 3.41 8.63
C LEU A 89 -1.70 2.79 8.58
N CYS A 90 -2.22 2.62 7.37
CA CYS A 90 -3.50 1.99 7.12
C CYS A 90 -3.30 0.61 6.47
N MET A 91 -4.05 -0.37 6.97
CA MET A 91 -3.96 -1.77 6.54
C MET A 91 -5.35 -2.31 6.25
N GLY A 92 -5.55 -2.86 5.06
CA GLY A 92 -6.72 -3.67 4.73
C GLY A 92 -6.40 -5.15 4.94
N VAL A 93 -7.02 -5.78 5.94
CA VAL A 93 -6.73 -7.16 6.35
C VAL A 93 -7.76 -8.10 5.75
N ASP A 94 -7.29 -9.19 5.13
CA ASP A 94 -8.15 -10.24 4.60
C ASP A 94 -8.64 -11.17 5.73
N ARG A 95 -9.72 -10.77 6.35
CA ARG A 95 -10.46 -11.58 7.33
C ARG A 95 -11.93 -11.66 6.94
N SER A 96 -12.67 -12.55 7.56
CA SER A 96 -14.11 -12.74 7.32
C SER A 96 -14.94 -12.65 8.60
N ASP A 97 -14.32 -12.19 9.68
CA ASP A 97 -14.92 -12.06 11.00
C ASP A 97 -14.57 -10.73 11.66
N THR A 98 -15.16 -10.44 12.80
CA THR A 98 -14.73 -9.33 13.64
C THR A 98 -13.27 -9.52 14.04
N MET A 99 -12.51 -8.43 14.14
CA MET A 99 -11.08 -8.43 14.46
C MET A 99 -10.82 -8.97 15.87
N THR A 100 -10.85 -10.31 16.00
CA THR A 100 -10.65 -11.02 17.25
C THR A 100 -9.24 -11.60 17.35
N GLU A 101 -8.78 -11.86 18.57
CA GLU A 101 -7.50 -12.52 18.79
C GLU A 101 -7.45 -13.91 18.17
N THR A 102 -6.31 -14.26 17.58
CA THR A 102 -5.99 -15.62 17.16
C THR A 102 -4.90 -16.22 18.03
N LYS A 103 -4.96 -17.52 18.24
CA LYS A 103 -3.95 -18.26 19.01
C LYS A 103 -2.91 -18.92 18.13
N GLU A 104 -3.18 -19.03 16.84
CA GLU A 104 -2.34 -19.75 15.88
C GLU A 104 -1.52 -18.77 15.07
N LEU A 105 -0.19 -18.91 15.15
CA LEU A 105 0.75 -18.09 14.39
C LEU A 105 0.55 -18.29 12.88
N GLY A 106 0.54 -17.19 12.15
CA GLY A 106 0.37 -17.19 10.70
C GLY A 106 -1.09 -17.22 10.22
N LEU A 107 -2.08 -17.25 11.14
CA LEU A 107 -3.50 -17.30 10.81
C LEU A 107 -4.29 -16.04 11.16
N ALA A 108 -3.62 -14.96 11.55
CA ALA A 108 -4.28 -13.71 11.92
C ALA A 108 -4.86 -12.92 10.72
N GLY A 109 -4.70 -13.41 9.49
CA GLY A 109 -5.03 -12.70 8.25
C GLY A 109 -3.84 -12.02 7.61
N GLN A 110 -3.97 -11.62 6.38
CA GLN A 110 -2.92 -10.94 5.61
C GLN A 110 -3.31 -9.50 5.33
N SER A 111 -2.35 -8.57 5.44
CA SER A 111 -2.57 -7.19 5.02
C SER A 111 -2.47 -7.07 3.50
N ASP A 112 -3.61 -7.03 2.83
CA ASP A 112 -3.73 -7.01 1.37
C ASP A 112 -3.65 -5.61 0.77
N GLY A 113 -3.98 -4.59 1.54
CA GLY A 113 -3.76 -3.19 1.24
C GLY A 113 -2.91 -2.55 2.33
N ILE A 114 -1.79 -1.94 1.98
CA ILE A 114 -0.87 -1.31 2.93
C ILE A 114 -0.51 0.07 2.38
N PHE A 115 -0.83 1.11 3.12
CA PHE A 115 -0.48 2.47 2.72
C PHE A 115 -0.27 3.39 3.91
N LEU A 116 0.62 4.36 3.73
CA LEU A 116 0.97 5.35 4.72
C LEU A 116 0.40 6.70 4.28
N ILE A 117 -0.50 7.25 5.09
CA ILE A 117 -1.07 8.58 4.87
C ILE A 117 -0.14 9.63 5.46
N ALA A 118 0.24 10.61 4.64
CA ALA A 118 0.85 11.87 5.06
C ALA A 118 -0.23 12.95 5.08
N GLN A 119 -0.73 13.27 6.26
CA GLN A 119 -1.73 14.32 6.45
C GLN A 119 -1.07 15.59 6.98
N ASP A 120 -0.95 16.61 6.13
CA ASP A 120 -0.49 17.94 6.55
C ASP A 120 -1.67 18.76 7.09
N THR A 121 -1.74 18.88 8.40
CA THR A 121 -2.81 19.60 9.11
C THR A 121 -2.69 21.12 9.00
N ALA A 122 -1.52 21.66 8.61
CA ALA A 122 -1.32 23.09 8.42
C ALA A 122 -1.66 23.55 6.99
N ARG A 123 -1.46 22.66 6.00
CA ARG A 123 -1.75 22.95 4.59
C ARG A 123 -3.04 22.34 4.10
N HIS A 124 -3.71 21.53 4.92
CA HIS A 124 -4.89 20.74 4.56
C HIS A 124 -4.66 19.91 3.30
N THR A 125 -3.57 19.13 3.28
CA THR A 125 -3.25 18.24 2.16
C THR A 125 -3.09 16.81 2.63
N LEU A 126 -3.45 15.88 1.74
CA LEU A 126 -3.27 14.45 1.91
C LEU A 126 -2.37 13.92 0.81
N LYS A 127 -1.38 13.11 1.19
CA LYS A 127 -0.56 12.33 0.28
C LYS A 127 -0.57 10.89 0.78
N ILE A 128 -0.48 9.94 -0.13
CA ILE A 128 -0.60 8.52 0.19
C ILE A 128 0.58 7.78 -0.42
N LEU A 129 1.37 7.11 0.42
CA LEU A 129 2.44 6.22 -0.01
C LEU A 129 1.91 4.78 0.04
N MET A 130 1.71 4.19 -1.13
CA MET A 130 1.32 2.80 -1.30
C MET A 130 2.55 1.89 -1.10
N ILE A 131 2.39 0.81 -0.35
CA ILE A 131 3.46 -0.14 -0.06
C ILE A 131 3.05 -1.50 -0.63
N PRO A 132 3.76 -2.03 -1.65
CA PRO A 132 3.42 -3.33 -2.21
C PRO A 132 3.44 -4.42 -1.15
N ARG A 133 2.34 -5.17 -1.04
CA ARG A 133 2.18 -6.20 0.00
C ARG A 133 3.23 -7.32 -0.09
N ASP A 134 3.71 -7.61 -1.29
CA ASP A 134 4.69 -8.66 -1.58
C ASP A 134 6.13 -8.19 -1.34
N THR A 135 6.33 -6.98 -0.75
CA THR A 135 7.65 -6.44 -0.41
C THR A 135 8.37 -7.37 0.58
N MET A 136 9.56 -7.81 0.19
CA MET A 136 10.42 -8.60 1.06
C MET A 136 11.04 -7.71 2.14
N THR A 137 10.80 -8.06 3.39
CA THR A 137 11.35 -7.34 4.55
C THR A 137 11.48 -8.28 5.74
N GLU A 138 12.25 -7.89 6.74
CA GLU A 138 12.28 -8.57 8.02
C GLU A 138 11.01 -8.24 8.79
N ILE A 139 10.30 -9.27 9.22
CA ILE A 139 9.11 -9.16 10.05
C ILE A 139 9.31 -9.83 11.39
N PRO A 140 8.76 -9.29 12.50
CA PRO A 140 8.73 -9.98 13.78
C PRO A 140 7.70 -11.12 13.78
N ILE A 141 7.99 -12.17 14.51
CA ILE A 141 7.06 -13.24 14.84
C ILE A 141 6.76 -13.13 16.33
N THR A 142 5.54 -12.75 16.67
CA THR A 142 5.11 -12.59 18.06
C THR A 142 4.03 -13.59 18.41
N ASN A 143 3.82 -13.80 19.70
CA ASN A 143 2.69 -14.57 20.23
C ASN A 143 1.57 -13.65 20.70
N LYS A 144 0.51 -14.23 21.23
CA LYS A 144 -0.63 -13.48 21.80
C LYS A 144 -0.26 -12.57 22.98
N GLU A 145 0.82 -12.87 23.69
CA GLU A 145 1.39 -12.04 24.74
C GLU A 145 2.27 -10.91 24.20
N ARG A 146 2.35 -10.77 22.87
CA ARG A 146 3.17 -9.79 22.13
C ARG A 146 4.67 -9.90 22.42
N THR A 147 5.08 -11.10 22.83
CA THR A 147 6.50 -11.40 23.04
C THR A 147 7.14 -11.81 21.73
N LEU A 148 8.26 -11.17 21.36
CA LEU A 148 9.04 -11.55 20.19
C LEU A 148 9.62 -12.96 20.37
N HIS A 149 9.30 -13.86 19.46
CA HIS A 149 9.85 -15.20 19.40
C HIS A 149 11.03 -15.30 18.43
N ASP A 150 10.89 -14.67 17.26
CA ASP A 150 11.85 -14.74 16.17
C ASP A 150 11.60 -13.60 15.18
N THR A 151 12.47 -13.48 14.21
CA THR A 151 12.29 -12.62 13.03
C THR A 151 12.39 -13.47 11.76
N LYS A 152 11.71 -13.06 10.71
CA LYS A 152 11.73 -13.76 9.43
C LYS A 152 11.75 -12.77 8.28
N ILE A 153 12.55 -13.08 7.26
CA ILE A 153 12.50 -12.35 6.00
C ILE A 153 11.45 -13.00 5.11
N THR A 154 10.38 -12.26 4.84
CA THR A 154 9.27 -12.71 3.99
C THR A 154 8.49 -11.51 3.46
N GLN A 155 7.41 -11.75 2.73
CA GLN A 155 6.52 -10.70 2.24
C GLN A 155 5.91 -9.92 3.41
N LEU A 156 5.84 -8.59 3.29
CA LEU A 156 5.32 -7.67 4.31
C LEU A 156 3.89 -8.01 4.74
N THR A 157 3.04 -8.47 3.81
CA THR A 157 1.67 -8.90 4.10
C THR A 157 1.57 -9.91 5.26
N MET A 158 2.63 -10.71 5.47
CA MET A 158 2.69 -11.74 6.51
C MET A 158 2.97 -11.17 7.91
N ALA A 159 3.43 -9.93 8.04
CA ALA A 159 3.73 -9.35 9.34
C ALA A 159 2.48 -9.31 10.24
N TYR A 160 1.30 -9.01 9.67
CA TYR A 160 0.04 -9.07 10.40
C TYR A 160 -0.31 -10.50 10.82
N ALA A 161 -0.12 -11.47 9.92
CA ALA A 161 -0.46 -12.87 10.15
C ALA A 161 0.35 -13.51 11.30
N TYR A 162 1.57 -13.05 11.52
CA TYR A 162 2.44 -13.55 12.57
C TYR A 162 2.30 -12.82 13.93
N GLY A 163 1.24 -12.07 14.13
CA GLY A 163 0.84 -11.48 15.41
C GLY A 163 -0.38 -12.18 16.03
N ASP A 164 -1.06 -11.45 16.89
CA ASP A 164 -2.24 -11.91 17.66
C ASP A 164 -3.58 -11.70 16.95
N GLY A 165 -3.59 -11.09 15.78
CA GLY A 165 -4.80 -10.73 15.04
C GLY A 165 -5.40 -9.38 15.46
N ARG A 166 -4.78 -8.69 16.40
CA ARG A 166 -5.20 -7.39 16.93
C ARG A 166 -4.02 -6.43 17.01
N GLU A 167 -3.83 -5.79 18.17
CA GLU A 167 -2.81 -4.77 18.37
C GLU A 167 -1.40 -5.32 18.13
N GLY A 168 -1.08 -6.55 18.57
CA GLY A 168 0.22 -7.17 18.31
C GLY A 168 0.50 -7.39 16.83
N SER A 169 -0.53 -7.74 16.04
CA SER A 169 -0.41 -7.80 14.58
C SER A 169 -0.17 -6.44 13.95
N CYS A 170 -0.81 -5.39 14.46
CA CYS A 170 -0.58 -4.02 14.02
C CYS A 170 0.83 -3.54 14.37
N GLU A 171 1.30 -3.84 15.59
CA GLU A 171 2.66 -3.52 16.06
C GLU A 171 3.72 -4.21 15.18
N ASN A 172 3.51 -5.48 14.81
CA ASN A 172 4.37 -6.19 13.85
C ASN A 172 4.43 -5.47 12.50
N MET A 173 3.29 -5.00 11.99
CA MET A 173 3.22 -4.26 10.73
C MET A 173 3.95 -2.91 10.85
N VAL A 174 3.72 -2.16 11.93
CA VAL A 174 4.41 -0.89 12.18
C VAL A 174 5.92 -1.10 12.22
N GLU A 175 6.41 -2.07 12.99
CA GLU A 175 7.85 -2.38 13.08
C GLU A 175 8.43 -2.76 11.70
N SER A 176 7.73 -3.60 10.95
CA SER A 176 8.18 -4.04 9.62
C SER A 176 8.24 -2.88 8.63
N VAL A 177 7.24 -2.00 8.61
CA VAL A 177 7.22 -0.82 7.74
C VAL A 177 8.27 0.21 8.19
N GLN A 178 8.47 0.41 9.49
CA GLN A 178 9.55 1.27 10.00
C GLN A 178 10.93 0.77 9.56
N LYS A 179 11.19 -0.55 9.66
CA LYS A 179 12.43 -1.16 9.15
C LYS A 179 12.57 -0.97 7.63
N LEU A 180 11.51 -1.22 6.88
CA LEU A 180 11.48 -1.02 5.43
C LEU A 180 11.81 0.43 5.05
N LEU A 181 11.25 1.39 5.76
CA LEU A 181 11.42 2.83 5.53
C LEU A 181 12.56 3.43 6.37
N CYS A 182 13.66 2.70 6.57
CA CYS A 182 14.90 3.17 7.18
C CYS A 182 14.72 3.82 8.56
N GLY A 183 13.84 3.27 9.40
CA GLY A 183 13.59 3.73 10.77
C GLY A 183 12.56 4.86 10.87
N PHE A 184 11.86 5.19 9.79
CA PHE A 184 10.85 6.26 9.81
C PHE A 184 9.77 5.99 10.86
N THR A 185 9.51 6.98 11.72
CA THR A 185 8.52 6.86 12.79
C THR A 185 7.10 7.05 12.27
N ILE A 186 6.24 6.05 12.50
CA ILE A 186 4.81 6.07 12.24
C ILE A 186 4.11 6.61 13.49
N ASP A 187 3.22 7.59 13.32
CA ASP A 187 2.54 8.24 14.46
C ASP A 187 1.36 7.43 14.96
N GLN A 188 0.60 6.81 14.05
CA GLN A 188 -0.63 6.07 14.34
C GLN A 188 -0.85 4.96 13.32
N TYR A 189 -1.69 3.99 13.68
CA TYR A 189 -2.08 2.92 12.76
C TYR A 189 -3.59 2.64 12.80
N MET A 190 -4.06 2.01 11.71
CA MET A 190 -5.41 1.49 11.58
C MET A 190 -5.39 0.24 10.69
N ALA A 191 -5.87 -0.88 11.21
CA ALA A 191 -6.13 -2.10 10.47
C ALA A 191 -7.64 -2.32 10.38
N VAL A 192 -8.15 -2.58 9.18
CA VAL A 192 -9.58 -2.75 8.92
C VAL A 192 -9.80 -4.04 8.15
N ASP A 193 -10.78 -4.83 8.56
CA ASP A 193 -11.26 -5.98 7.81
C ASP A 193 -11.83 -5.52 6.45
N THR A 194 -11.35 -6.10 5.36
CA THR A 194 -11.77 -5.71 4.02
C THR A 194 -13.23 -6.03 3.71
N THR A 195 -13.90 -6.87 4.48
CA THR A 195 -15.34 -7.15 4.30
C THR A 195 -16.24 -5.96 4.61
N VAL A 196 -15.77 -5.03 5.46
CA VAL A 196 -16.55 -3.80 5.76
C VAL A 196 -16.58 -2.80 4.62
N VAL A 197 -15.72 -2.97 3.61
CA VAL A 197 -15.70 -2.08 2.42
C VAL A 197 -17.09 -2.02 1.78
N ALA A 198 -17.82 -3.13 1.73
CA ALA A 198 -19.19 -3.17 1.21
C ALA A 198 -20.14 -2.22 1.99
N GLN A 199 -20.04 -2.25 3.32
CA GLN A 199 -20.88 -1.41 4.19
C GLN A 199 -20.48 0.07 4.11
N LEU A 200 -19.18 0.35 4.14
CA LEU A 200 -18.65 1.72 4.01
C LEU A 200 -19.04 2.35 2.67
N ASN A 201 -18.96 1.55 1.59
CA ASN A 201 -19.37 1.97 0.25
C ASN A 201 -20.85 2.37 0.19
N ASP A 202 -21.71 1.54 0.76
CA ASP A 202 -23.16 1.77 0.71
C ASP A 202 -23.58 2.92 1.65
N ALA A 203 -22.86 3.12 2.76
CA ALA A 203 -23.11 4.23 3.69
C ALA A 203 -22.91 5.61 3.05
N VAL A 204 -22.10 5.72 2.00
CA VAL A 204 -21.91 6.97 1.24
C VAL A 204 -22.75 7.02 -0.05
N GLY A 205 -23.66 6.06 -0.25
CA GLY A 205 -24.55 6.00 -1.41
C GLY A 205 -23.97 5.27 -2.63
N GLY A 206 -22.87 4.56 -2.45
CA GLY A 206 -22.12 3.89 -3.54
C GLY A 206 -20.97 4.76 -4.05
N VAL A 207 -19.91 4.08 -4.51
CA VAL A 207 -18.70 4.72 -5.04
C VAL A 207 -18.61 4.44 -6.54
N THR A 208 -18.52 5.50 -7.34
CA THR A 208 -18.37 5.36 -8.79
C THR A 208 -16.87 5.32 -9.13
N VAL A 209 -16.41 4.21 -9.69
CA VAL A 209 -15.03 4.00 -10.08
C VAL A 209 -14.90 3.84 -11.59
N THR A 210 -13.71 4.14 -12.13
CA THR A 210 -13.32 3.74 -13.48
C THR A 210 -12.52 2.44 -13.39
N ILE A 211 -12.91 1.43 -14.15
CA ILE A 211 -12.22 0.12 -14.12
C ILE A 211 -10.81 0.27 -14.70
N PRO A 212 -9.73 0.07 -13.92
CA PRO A 212 -8.38 0.42 -14.37
C PRO A 212 -7.70 -0.65 -15.21
N THR A 213 -8.03 -1.92 -15.02
CA THR A 213 -7.32 -3.06 -15.63
C THR A 213 -8.24 -4.00 -16.39
N ASP A 214 -7.67 -4.69 -17.38
CA ASP A 214 -8.36 -5.78 -18.09
C ASP A 214 -8.47 -7.03 -17.21
N GLY A 215 -9.42 -7.91 -17.54
CA GLY A 215 -9.60 -9.21 -16.88
C GLY A 215 -10.47 -9.17 -15.63
N MET A 216 -10.85 -7.99 -15.15
CA MET A 216 -11.74 -7.84 -13.98
C MET A 216 -13.18 -8.31 -14.27
N GLU A 217 -13.59 -8.36 -15.54
CA GLU A 217 -14.87 -8.91 -15.99
C GLU A 217 -15.07 -10.39 -15.65
N LYS A 218 -13.99 -11.13 -15.33
CA LYS A 218 -14.05 -12.49 -14.78
C LYS A 218 -14.68 -12.52 -13.38
N LYS A 219 -14.55 -11.42 -12.63
CA LYS A 219 -15.09 -11.28 -11.28
C LYS A 219 -16.52 -10.74 -11.30
N ASP A 220 -16.74 -9.70 -12.11
CA ASP A 220 -18.06 -9.08 -12.30
C ASP A 220 -18.18 -8.63 -13.76
N PRO A 221 -19.22 -9.01 -14.51
CA PRO A 221 -19.39 -8.63 -15.92
C PRO A 221 -19.42 -7.12 -16.17
N ALA A 222 -19.73 -6.29 -15.16
CA ALA A 222 -19.70 -4.84 -15.26
C ALA A 222 -18.27 -4.27 -15.23
N PHE A 223 -17.27 -5.04 -14.76
CA PHE A 223 -15.90 -4.59 -14.58
C PHE A 223 -15.07 -4.63 -15.86
N VAL A 224 -15.60 -4.02 -16.92
CA VAL A 224 -14.89 -3.88 -18.21
C VAL A 224 -14.00 -2.64 -18.15
N LYS A 225 -12.71 -2.79 -18.47
CA LYS A 225 -11.74 -1.70 -18.46
C LYS A 225 -12.23 -0.42 -19.15
N GLY A 226 -12.06 0.70 -18.48
CA GLY A 226 -12.47 2.02 -18.94
C GLY A 226 -13.94 2.35 -18.68
N ASN A 227 -14.78 1.38 -18.28
CA ASN A 227 -16.14 1.64 -17.88
C ASN A 227 -16.19 2.33 -16.50
N GLN A 228 -17.16 3.21 -16.33
CA GLN A 228 -17.54 3.73 -15.02
C GLN A 228 -18.64 2.85 -14.42
N VAL A 229 -18.43 2.42 -13.17
CA VAL A 229 -19.37 1.56 -12.43
C VAL A 229 -19.59 2.15 -11.06
N THR A 230 -20.85 2.37 -10.67
CA THR A 230 -21.19 2.68 -9.27
C THR A 230 -21.30 1.37 -8.51
N LEU A 231 -20.36 1.16 -7.60
CA LEU A 231 -20.26 -0.06 -6.82
C LEU A 231 -21.30 -0.08 -5.71
N HIS A 232 -21.92 -1.25 -5.47
CA HIS A 232 -22.86 -1.48 -4.39
C HIS A 232 -22.59 -2.81 -3.67
N GLY A 233 -22.72 -2.80 -2.34
CA GLY A 233 -22.58 -3.98 -1.52
C GLY A 233 -21.26 -4.74 -1.77
N LYS A 234 -21.36 -6.03 -1.95
CA LYS A 234 -20.19 -6.92 -2.20
C LYS A 234 -19.42 -6.60 -3.49
N GLN A 235 -19.98 -5.80 -4.39
CA GLN A 235 -19.28 -5.39 -5.60
C GLN A 235 -18.10 -4.47 -5.26
N ALA A 236 -18.23 -3.62 -4.22
CA ALA A 236 -17.12 -2.78 -3.74
C ALA A 236 -15.99 -3.63 -3.14
N GLU A 237 -16.32 -4.61 -2.29
CA GLU A 237 -15.34 -5.55 -1.76
C GLU A 237 -14.65 -6.33 -2.91
N ALA A 238 -15.44 -6.83 -3.85
CA ALA A 238 -14.92 -7.55 -5.01
C ALA A 238 -13.95 -6.70 -5.83
N PHE A 239 -14.24 -5.41 -6.03
CA PHE A 239 -13.38 -4.49 -6.76
C PHE A 239 -12.01 -4.30 -6.10
N VAL A 240 -11.96 -4.03 -4.79
CA VAL A 240 -10.69 -3.76 -4.08
C VAL A 240 -9.85 -5.01 -3.81
N ARG A 241 -10.47 -6.21 -3.83
CA ARG A 241 -9.82 -7.47 -3.52
C ARG A 241 -9.43 -8.30 -4.75
N TYR A 242 -10.05 -8.04 -5.91
CA TYR A 242 -9.85 -8.87 -7.07
C TYR A 242 -8.38 -8.93 -7.50
N ARG A 243 -7.92 -10.12 -7.73
CA ARG A 243 -6.60 -10.44 -8.28
C ARG A 243 -6.75 -11.62 -9.24
N ASP A 244 -6.24 -11.49 -10.44
CA ASP A 244 -6.15 -12.59 -11.37
C ASP A 244 -4.89 -13.42 -11.06
N THR A 245 -5.07 -14.53 -10.36
CA THR A 245 -3.95 -15.39 -9.93
C THR A 245 -3.34 -16.22 -11.04
N ASP A 246 -3.91 -16.19 -12.25
CA ASP A 246 -3.34 -16.85 -13.43
C ASP A 246 -2.12 -16.10 -13.98
N TYR A 247 -1.86 -14.89 -13.49
CA TYR A 247 -0.77 -14.02 -13.94
C TYR A 247 0.15 -13.62 -12.79
N HIS A 248 1.40 -13.32 -13.14
CA HIS A 248 2.37 -12.77 -12.19
C HIS A 248 2.12 -11.28 -11.91
N PHE A 249 2.58 -10.81 -10.76
CA PHE A 249 2.61 -9.39 -10.34
C PHE A 249 1.23 -8.72 -10.26
N THR A 250 0.17 -9.47 -10.20
CA THR A 250 -1.19 -8.93 -10.14
C THR A 250 -1.51 -8.22 -8.81
N ALA A 251 -0.63 -8.30 -7.83
CA ALA A 251 -0.72 -7.51 -6.60
C ALA A 251 -0.57 -6.00 -6.87
N LEU A 252 0.25 -5.58 -7.84
CA LEU A 252 0.38 -4.17 -8.24
C LEU A 252 -0.87 -3.68 -8.97
N TYR A 253 -1.46 -4.49 -9.85
CA TYR A 253 -2.74 -4.15 -10.49
C TYR A 253 -3.86 -3.94 -9.47
N ARG A 254 -3.87 -4.74 -8.40
CA ARG A 254 -4.80 -4.54 -7.30
C ARG A 254 -4.55 -3.23 -6.55
N MET A 255 -3.30 -2.78 -6.44
CA MET A 255 -3.00 -1.46 -5.88
C MET A 255 -3.61 -0.33 -6.72
N ASP A 256 -3.60 -0.44 -8.06
CA ASP A 256 -4.27 0.53 -8.94
C ASP A 256 -5.78 0.58 -8.67
N GLN A 257 -6.42 -0.58 -8.46
CA GLN A 257 -7.83 -0.67 -8.06
C GLN A 257 -8.07 -0.01 -6.70
N GLN A 258 -7.20 -0.28 -5.73
CA GLN A 258 -7.28 0.31 -4.39
C GLN A 258 -7.08 1.83 -4.44
N GLN A 259 -6.13 2.32 -5.23
CA GLN A 259 -5.91 3.75 -5.44
C GLN A 259 -7.16 4.42 -6.04
N GLU A 260 -7.73 3.85 -7.09
CA GLU A 260 -8.97 4.36 -7.71
C GLU A 260 -10.10 4.39 -6.68
N TYR A 261 -10.31 3.29 -5.95
CA TYR A 261 -11.34 3.21 -4.93
C TYR A 261 -11.16 4.25 -3.82
N ILE A 262 -9.95 4.39 -3.25
CA ILE A 262 -9.64 5.37 -2.20
C ILE A 262 -9.94 6.78 -2.70
N THR A 263 -9.51 7.11 -3.92
CA THR A 263 -9.75 8.42 -4.54
C THR A 263 -11.24 8.74 -4.60
N GLN A 264 -12.03 7.82 -5.14
CA GLN A 264 -13.47 8.03 -5.34
C GLN A 264 -14.26 7.93 -4.03
N TYR A 265 -13.86 7.04 -3.11
CA TYR A 265 -14.48 6.94 -1.78
C TYR A 265 -14.30 8.24 -1.00
N PHE A 266 -13.11 8.83 -1.02
CA PHE A 266 -12.85 10.12 -0.39
C PHE A 266 -13.79 11.21 -0.92
N GLN A 267 -14.01 11.27 -2.23
CA GLN A 267 -14.98 12.21 -2.83
C GLN A 267 -16.42 11.91 -2.40
N ALA A 268 -16.80 10.63 -2.33
CA ALA A 268 -18.13 10.22 -1.91
C ALA A 268 -18.41 10.60 -0.44
N VAL A 269 -17.43 10.41 0.47
CA VAL A 269 -17.53 10.85 1.87
C VAL A 269 -17.70 12.37 1.94
N LYS A 270 -16.91 13.15 1.18
CA LYS A 270 -17.04 14.62 1.09
C LYS A 270 -18.39 15.05 0.54
N ALA A 271 -18.95 14.31 -0.40
CA ALA A 271 -20.30 14.60 -0.91
C ALA A 271 -21.37 14.29 0.14
N ALA A 272 -21.28 13.13 0.80
CA ALA A 272 -22.18 12.71 1.85
C ALA A 272 -22.17 13.68 3.06
N SER A 273 -21.01 14.24 3.41
CA SER A 273 -20.88 15.18 4.53
C SER A 273 -21.68 16.49 4.34
N LYS A 274 -22.05 16.83 3.12
CA LYS A 274 -22.89 18.01 2.84
C LYS A 274 -24.33 17.82 3.28
N THR A 275 -24.80 16.58 3.36
CA THR A 275 -26.17 16.22 3.76
C THR A 275 -26.22 15.59 5.15
N ASP A 276 -25.14 14.92 5.56
CA ASP A 276 -24.96 14.33 6.88
C ASP A 276 -23.65 14.81 7.52
N SER A 277 -23.74 15.80 8.39
CA SER A 277 -22.57 16.35 9.12
C SER A 277 -21.96 15.35 10.11
N GLN A 278 -22.65 14.25 10.42
CA GLN A 278 -22.19 13.19 11.32
C GLN A 278 -21.63 11.97 10.57
N ILE A 279 -21.53 12.03 9.24
CA ILE A 279 -21.13 10.87 8.42
C ILE A 279 -19.83 10.22 8.91
N VAL A 280 -18.82 10.99 9.28
CA VAL A 280 -17.54 10.47 9.78
C VAL A 280 -17.73 9.68 11.07
N VAL A 281 -18.57 10.16 11.96
CA VAL A 281 -18.90 9.48 13.22
C VAL A 281 -19.68 8.19 12.95
N HIS A 282 -20.66 8.24 12.04
CA HIS A 282 -21.42 7.06 11.63
C HIS A 282 -20.54 5.99 10.99
N LEU A 283 -19.60 6.40 10.13
CA LEU A 283 -18.63 5.48 9.50
C LEU A 283 -17.74 4.83 10.57
N PHE A 284 -17.24 5.60 11.55
CA PHE A 284 -16.47 5.03 12.65
C PHE A 284 -17.27 3.99 13.44
N ASP A 285 -18.48 4.36 13.86
CA ASP A 285 -19.35 3.48 14.67
C ASP A 285 -19.72 2.19 13.94
N MET A 286 -19.79 2.24 12.60
CA MET A 286 -20.07 1.08 11.76
C MET A 286 -18.91 0.07 11.72
N ILE A 287 -17.66 0.55 11.75
CA ILE A 287 -16.49 -0.30 11.54
C ILE A 287 -15.70 -0.62 12.81
N GLN A 288 -16.04 -0.05 13.96
CA GLN A 288 -15.23 -0.16 15.18
C GLN A 288 -14.97 -1.62 15.61
N ASP A 289 -15.91 -2.55 15.38
CA ASP A 289 -15.74 -3.98 15.71
C ASP A 289 -14.91 -4.73 14.64
N TYR A 290 -14.71 -4.13 13.49
CA TYR A 290 -13.93 -4.63 12.36
C TYR A 290 -12.62 -3.86 12.17
N MET A 291 -12.21 -3.12 13.17
CA MET A 291 -11.02 -2.27 13.14
C MET A 291 -10.18 -2.46 14.39
N VAL A 292 -8.87 -2.42 14.21
CA VAL A 292 -7.88 -2.30 15.28
C VAL A 292 -7.07 -1.04 15.04
N THR A 293 -7.02 -0.16 16.02
CA THR A 293 -6.29 1.10 15.92
C THR A 293 -5.80 1.56 17.29
N ASP A 294 -4.71 2.30 17.31
CA ASP A 294 -4.20 3.00 18.51
C ASP A 294 -4.83 4.38 18.71
N MET A 295 -5.72 4.80 17.79
CA MET A 295 -6.45 6.06 17.88
C MET A 295 -7.70 5.93 18.75
N THR A 296 -7.98 6.95 19.56
CA THR A 296 -9.30 7.14 20.14
C THR A 296 -10.30 7.57 19.06
N LYS A 297 -11.60 7.38 19.33
CA LYS A 297 -12.67 7.86 18.42
C LYS A 297 -12.53 9.34 18.09
N ASP A 298 -12.24 10.18 19.10
CA ASP A 298 -12.08 11.63 18.90
C ASP A 298 -10.89 11.97 18.01
N GLN A 299 -9.77 11.23 18.16
CA GLN A 299 -8.60 11.37 17.29
C GLN A 299 -8.93 10.97 15.85
N TYR A 300 -9.60 9.83 15.66
CA TYR A 300 -10.04 9.38 14.32
C TYR A 300 -10.95 10.43 13.67
N VAL A 301 -12.00 10.88 14.38
CA VAL A 301 -12.96 11.87 13.86
C VAL A 301 -12.23 13.17 13.49
N LYS A 302 -11.33 13.64 14.36
CA LYS A 302 -10.54 14.85 14.08
C LYS A 302 -9.68 14.69 12.82
N ILE A 303 -8.94 13.59 12.69
CA ILE A 303 -8.09 13.29 11.52
C ILE A 303 -8.94 13.23 10.25
N ALA A 304 -10.08 12.55 10.30
CA ALA A 304 -10.97 12.44 9.14
C ALA A 304 -11.59 13.79 8.77
N MET A 305 -11.99 14.61 9.74
CA MET A 305 -12.52 15.96 9.49
C MET A 305 -11.45 16.88 8.90
N ASP A 306 -10.24 16.92 9.50
CA ASP A 306 -9.12 17.68 8.96
C ASP A 306 -8.77 17.22 7.53
N GLY A 307 -8.86 15.91 7.26
CA GLY A 307 -8.68 15.34 5.93
C GLY A 307 -9.73 15.80 4.92
N MET A 308 -10.98 15.95 5.34
CA MET A 308 -12.05 16.44 4.47
C MET A 308 -11.88 17.91 4.06
N GLU A 309 -11.11 18.70 4.80
CA GLU A 309 -10.73 20.06 4.40
C GLU A 309 -9.71 20.06 3.26
N ALA A 310 -8.98 18.94 3.04
CA ALA A 310 -8.07 18.80 1.92
C ALA A 310 -8.81 18.91 0.57
N GLY A 311 -8.09 19.28 -0.48
CA GLY A 311 -8.58 19.26 -1.85
C GLY A 311 -9.07 17.88 -2.29
N SER A 312 -9.41 17.75 -3.56
CA SER A 312 -9.68 16.45 -4.17
C SER A 312 -8.40 15.67 -4.29
N LEU A 313 -8.43 14.39 -3.92
CA LEU A 313 -7.33 13.48 -4.23
C LEU A 313 -7.23 13.25 -5.75
N THR A 314 -6.01 13.26 -6.25
CA THR A 314 -5.67 12.98 -7.65
C THR A 314 -4.56 11.93 -7.71
N SER A 315 -4.22 11.44 -8.89
CA SER A 315 -3.08 10.51 -9.05
C SER A 315 -1.74 11.10 -8.60
N GLU A 316 -1.59 12.43 -8.60
CA GLU A 316 -0.38 13.14 -8.12
C GLU A 316 -0.22 13.12 -6.59
N ASP A 317 -1.25 12.69 -5.87
CA ASP A 317 -1.23 12.57 -4.42
C ASP A 317 -0.82 11.17 -3.96
N PHE A 318 -0.64 10.24 -4.91
CA PHE A 318 -0.23 8.87 -4.65
C PHE A 318 1.22 8.61 -5.06
N TYR A 319 1.93 7.97 -4.17
CA TYR A 319 3.30 7.49 -4.35
C TYR A 319 3.33 5.99 -4.13
N THR A 320 4.28 5.31 -4.74
CA THR A 320 4.53 3.89 -4.45
C THR A 320 5.96 3.75 -3.95
N VAL A 321 6.19 2.91 -2.95
CA VAL A 321 7.56 2.57 -2.54
C VAL A 321 8.29 2.03 -3.77
N PRO A 322 9.40 2.65 -4.21
CA PRO A 322 10.15 2.21 -5.38
C PRO A 322 10.71 0.80 -5.18
N GLY A 323 10.90 0.07 -6.28
CA GLY A 323 11.47 -1.27 -6.21
C GLY A 323 11.21 -2.07 -7.47
N VAL A 324 11.57 -3.34 -7.45
CA VAL A 324 11.47 -4.26 -8.57
C VAL A 324 10.68 -5.51 -8.21
N GLU A 325 9.94 -6.02 -9.17
CA GLU A 325 9.24 -7.29 -9.07
C GLU A 325 10.18 -8.44 -9.47
N GLU A 326 10.10 -9.54 -8.73
CA GLU A 326 10.90 -10.73 -8.99
C GLU A 326 10.03 -11.98 -8.83
N ILE A 327 10.18 -12.93 -9.77
CA ILE A 327 9.54 -14.24 -9.70
C ILE A 327 10.49 -15.18 -8.97
N THR A 328 10.04 -15.75 -7.86
CA THR A 328 10.76 -16.84 -7.19
C THR A 328 10.14 -18.19 -7.52
N GLU A 329 10.78 -19.27 -7.12
CA GLU A 329 10.24 -20.64 -7.32
C GLU A 329 8.87 -20.87 -6.63
N LYS A 330 8.50 -20.05 -5.64
CA LYS A 330 7.31 -20.25 -4.82
C LYS A 330 6.23 -19.20 -5.03
N TYR A 331 6.61 -17.94 -5.22
CA TYR A 331 5.69 -16.81 -5.32
C TYR A 331 6.39 -15.56 -5.88
N ASP A 332 5.61 -14.61 -6.32
CA ASP A 332 6.09 -13.30 -6.71
C ASP A 332 6.53 -12.50 -5.48
N VAL A 333 7.61 -11.74 -5.59
CA VAL A 333 8.11 -10.86 -4.54
C VAL A 333 8.36 -9.46 -5.09
N TYR A 334 8.38 -8.50 -4.20
CA TYR A 334 8.76 -7.13 -4.49
C TYR A 334 9.99 -6.76 -3.67
N ARG A 335 11.05 -6.29 -4.33
CA ARG A 335 12.26 -5.82 -3.67
C ARG A 335 12.27 -4.30 -3.70
N ALA A 336 12.05 -3.71 -2.53
CA ALA A 336 12.02 -2.26 -2.40
C ALA A 336 13.40 -1.64 -2.54
N ASP A 337 13.48 -0.57 -3.33
CA ASP A 337 14.61 0.36 -3.31
C ASP A 337 14.46 1.30 -2.11
N ARG A 338 15.07 0.88 -1.00
CA ARG A 338 14.97 1.63 0.26
C ARG A 338 15.67 2.98 0.20
N GLN A 339 16.71 3.12 -0.62
CA GLN A 339 17.42 4.38 -0.79
C GLN A 339 16.57 5.39 -1.57
N ALA A 340 15.91 4.97 -2.63
CA ALA A 340 14.96 5.81 -3.34
C ALA A 340 13.73 6.17 -2.48
N ALA A 341 13.27 5.25 -1.63
CA ALA A 341 12.18 5.50 -0.68
C ALA A 341 12.51 6.60 0.34
N ILE A 342 13.78 6.75 0.76
CA ILE A 342 14.21 7.83 1.67
C ILE A 342 13.81 9.19 1.13
N GLN A 343 14.04 9.46 -0.16
CA GLN A 343 13.71 10.76 -0.75
C GLN A 343 12.21 11.02 -0.68
N ILE A 344 11.37 10.03 -1.00
CA ILE A 344 9.91 10.16 -0.92
C ILE A 344 9.47 10.45 0.52
N ILE A 345 10.05 9.77 1.51
CA ILE A 345 9.74 10.03 2.91
C ILE A 345 10.18 11.44 3.34
N LEU A 346 11.33 11.92 2.89
CA LEU A 346 11.79 13.27 3.15
C LEU A 346 10.83 14.31 2.55
N ASP A 347 10.40 14.11 1.32
CA ASP A 347 9.48 15.02 0.62
C ASP A 347 8.07 15.04 1.27
N LEU A 348 7.62 13.90 1.77
CA LEU A 348 6.30 13.79 2.38
C LEU A 348 6.25 14.27 3.83
N PHE A 349 7.28 13.97 4.63
CA PHE A 349 7.22 14.09 6.09
C PHE A 349 8.24 15.03 6.71
N TYR A 350 9.18 15.52 5.95
CA TYR A 350 10.21 16.43 6.43
C TYR A 350 10.16 17.76 5.67
N ARG A 351 10.89 18.72 6.17
CA ARG A 351 11.16 19.98 5.50
C ARG A 351 12.66 20.23 5.48
N GLU A 352 13.16 20.72 4.35
CA GLU A 352 14.53 21.17 4.25
C GLU A 352 14.74 22.39 5.16
N THR A 353 15.88 22.44 5.83
CA THR A 353 16.30 23.56 6.71
C THR A 353 17.64 24.05 6.26
N GLU A 354 17.93 25.33 6.53
CA GLU A 354 19.22 25.95 6.24
C GLU A 354 20.37 25.31 7.03
#